data_f7ae026f90197e834f2938eb7c5feda2
#
_entry.id   f7ae026f90197e834f2938eb7c5feda2
#
_cell.length_a   1.000
_cell.length_b   1.000
_cell.length_c   1.000
_cell.angle_alpha   90.00
_cell.angle_beta   90.00
_cell.angle_gamma   90.00
#
_symmetry.space_group_name_H-M   'P 1'
#
loop_
_entity.id
_entity.type
_entity.pdbx_description
1 polymer ?
#
loop_
_entity_poly.entity_id
_entity_poly.type
_entity_poly.pdbx_seq_one_letter_code
_entity_poly.pdbx_strand_id
1 'polypeptide(L)'
;MSLSCVAASLQRPRIPTLLSAFLTLLNDRLSESIVFPLLPFLLAQFAPDGRTLGLLAGSYALAQFLVTPLIGALSDRYGRRPVISICVAGSVVGLGLFAVTVSLPWPSQSLLPLLLLFAARIIDGISGGTAATASAVLADITPPDKRARAFGLIGVAFGLGFILGPFVGGQLARVAVSLPVWVATGFAALNLLVVLNLLPETHPQESRKNLPRKRDLNPFARLSQVLMNPSVGRLCGAFFLFFLAFNGFTAILVLYFKQRFGWGPELATTAFLVVGVVATVVQGGLIGPLVKRFGEWRLTLLGLGLVIIGCLLIPSVGASDRAGAIFTAVGILALGTGLVTPSLRSLVSRRLGREGQGSALGSLQALQSLGSFLGPPLAGFSYDLLGPVSPFAAAATVLVI
;
A
#
# COMPACT_ATOMS: atom_id res chain seq x y z
N MET A 1 47.21 -16.30 8.64
CA MET A 1 45.90 -16.14 9.34
C MET A 1 44.83 -16.54 8.36
N SER A 2 44.17 -17.63 8.64
CA SER A 2 43.49 -18.48 7.70
C SER A 2 42.11 -17.94 7.21
N LEU A 3 41.89 -18.09 5.90
CA LEU A 3 40.60 -17.88 5.19
C LEU A 3 39.44 -18.74 5.73
N SER A 4 39.68 -19.57 6.74
CA SER A 4 38.67 -20.44 7.38
C SER A 4 37.77 -19.73 8.41
N CYS A 5 38.09 -18.50 8.86
CA CYS A 5 37.25 -17.78 9.83
C CYS A 5 36.14 -16.94 9.21
N VAL A 6 36.19 -16.63 7.90
CA VAL A 6 35.15 -15.82 7.23
C VAL A 6 34.00 -16.68 6.70
N ALA A 7 34.20 -17.99 6.56
CA ALA A 7 33.19 -18.90 6.01
C ALA A 7 32.16 -19.44 7.03
N ALA A 8 32.33 -19.15 8.34
CA ALA A 8 31.54 -19.79 9.40
C ALA A 8 30.25 -19.07 9.80
N SER A 9 29.88 -17.93 9.22
CA SER A 9 28.69 -17.17 9.64
C SER A 9 27.56 -17.06 8.60
N LEU A 10 27.63 -17.74 7.49
CA LEU A 10 26.48 -17.93 6.61
C LEU A 10 25.59 -19.04 7.17
N GLN A 11 25.04 -18.83 8.36
CA GLN A 11 24.01 -19.69 8.90
C GLN A 11 22.85 -19.67 7.89
N ARG A 12 22.48 -20.88 7.40
CA ARG A 12 21.24 -21.09 6.65
C ARG A 12 20.13 -20.34 7.37
N PRO A 13 19.31 -19.53 6.68
CA PRO A 13 18.23 -18.81 7.35
C PRO A 13 17.40 -19.84 8.12
N ARG A 14 17.40 -19.73 9.43
CA ARG A 14 16.56 -20.58 10.27
C ARG A 14 15.14 -20.36 9.82
N ILE A 15 14.41 -21.40 9.46
CA ILE A 15 12.99 -21.34 9.08
C ILE A 15 12.19 -20.37 9.96
N PRO A 16 12.43 -20.29 11.29
CA PRO A 16 11.78 -19.30 12.16
C PRO A 16 11.96 -17.83 11.76
N THR A 17 13.18 -17.43 11.33
CA THR A 17 13.44 -16.01 10.98
C THR A 17 12.74 -15.59 9.70
N LEU A 18 12.73 -16.45 8.68
CA LEU A 18 12.00 -16.19 7.44
C LEU A 18 10.49 -16.12 7.70
N LEU A 19 9.98 -17.05 8.53
CA LEU A 19 8.58 -17.09 8.92
C LEU A 19 8.18 -15.85 9.73
N SER A 20 8.98 -15.44 10.71
CA SER A 20 8.69 -14.26 11.52
C SER A 20 8.69 -12.97 10.68
N ALA A 21 9.63 -12.80 9.74
CA ALA A 21 9.65 -11.68 8.81
C ALA A 21 8.41 -11.68 7.89
N PHE A 22 8.01 -12.85 7.39
CA PHE A 22 6.80 -13.01 6.58
C PHE A 22 5.53 -12.68 7.38
N LEU A 23 5.39 -13.21 8.61
CA LEU A 23 4.26 -12.93 9.48
C LEU A 23 4.19 -11.44 9.85
N THR A 24 5.33 -10.80 10.08
CA THR A 24 5.40 -9.35 10.32
C THR A 24 4.84 -8.55 9.14
N LEU A 25 5.24 -8.90 7.91
CA LEU A 25 4.73 -8.28 6.69
C LEU A 25 3.23 -8.55 6.48
N LEU A 26 2.80 -9.79 6.68
CA LEU A 26 1.41 -10.18 6.50
C LEU A 26 0.49 -9.46 7.49
N ASN A 27 0.85 -9.48 8.79
CA ASN A 27 0.07 -8.81 9.83
C ASN A 27 -0.01 -7.28 9.61
N ASP A 28 1.11 -6.66 9.20
CA ASP A 28 1.17 -5.24 8.88
C ASP A 28 0.20 -4.91 7.71
N ARG A 29 0.23 -5.71 6.65
CA ARG A 29 -0.67 -5.52 5.50
C ARG A 29 -2.13 -5.82 5.80
N LEU A 30 -2.43 -6.83 6.62
CA LEU A 30 -3.79 -7.13 7.06
C LEU A 30 -4.36 -5.98 7.89
N SER A 31 -3.60 -5.47 8.87
CA SER A 31 -4.04 -4.36 9.72
C SER A 31 -4.41 -3.12 8.91
N GLU A 32 -3.57 -2.75 7.92
CA GLU A 32 -3.82 -1.60 7.05
C GLU A 32 -5.02 -1.84 6.12
N SER A 33 -5.08 -3.00 5.47
CA SER A 33 -6.05 -3.30 4.42
C SER A 33 -7.47 -3.57 4.95
N ILE A 34 -7.63 -3.96 6.22
CA ILE A 34 -8.94 -4.10 6.89
C ILE A 34 -9.62 -2.73 7.02
N VAL A 35 -8.86 -1.69 7.40
CA VAL A 35 -9.41 -0.39 7.76
C VAL A 35 -9.66 0.49 6.53
N PHE A 36 -8.75 0.48 5.54
CA PHE A 36 -8.77 1.41 4.42
C PHE A 36 -10.10 1.46 3.65
N PRO A 37 -10.71 0.34 3.21
CA PRO A 37 -11.96 0.36 2.47
C PRO A 37 -13.18 0.72 3.33
N LEU A 38 -13.06 0.65 4.64
CA LEU A 38 -14.14 0.96 5.57
C LEU A 38 -14.16 2.42 6.01
N LEU A 39 -13.16 3.22 5.67
CA LEU A 39 -13.09 4.64 6.03
C LEU A 39 -14.39 5.42 5.75
N PRO A 40 -15.11 5.25 4.61
CA PRO A 40 -16.38 5.95 4.37
C PRO A 40 -17.50 5.58 5.35
N PHE A 41 -17.48 4.37 5.91
CA PHE A 41 -18.45 3.94 6.92
C PHE A 41 -18.05 4.41 8.31
N LEU A 42 -16.74 4.37 8.64
CA LEU A 42 -16.19 4.82 9.91
C LEU A 42 -16.31 6.34 10.09
N LEU A 43 -16.17 7.10 8.99
CA LEU A 43 -16.31 8.57 8.98
C LEU A 43 -17.76 9.03 8.91
N ALA A 44 -18.72 8.15 8.55
CA ALA A 44 -20.08 8.56 8.26
C ALA A 44 -20.78 9.33 9.38
N GLN A 45 -20.40 9.08 10.63
CA GLN A 45 -20.95 9.76 11.82
C GLN A 45 -20.25 11.10 12.13
N PHE A 46 -19.09 11.39 11.55
CA PHE A 46 -18.29 12.59 11.84
C PHE A 46 -18.22 13.55 10.67
N ALA A 47 -17.93 13.06 9.47
CA ALA A 47 -17.79 13.82 8.25
C ALA A 47 -18.04 12.91 7.02
N PRO A 48 -19.27 12.88 6.47
CA PRO A 48 -19.62 11.97 5.37
C PRO A 48 -19.22 12.49 3.98
N ASP A 49 -18.27 13.42 3.90
CA ASP A 49 -17.83 14.06 2.66
C ASP A 49 -16.57 13.43 2.07
N GLY A 50 -16.39 13.59 0.75
CA GLY A 50 -15.26 13.04 0.02
C GLY A 50 -13.94 13.73 0.33
N ARG A 51 -13.94 15.03 0.66
CA ARG A 51 -12.74 15.81 0.99
C ARG A 51 -12.09 15.29 2.26
N THR A 52 -12.89 15.19 3.34
CA THR A 52 -12.40 14.67 4.62
C THR A 52 -11.91 13.23 4.49
N LEU A 53 -12.63 12.40 3.75
CA LEU A 53 -12.20 11.03 3.45
C LEU A 53 -10.85 11.00 2.72
N GLY A 54 -10.71 11.79 1.66
CA GLY A 54 -9.47 11.88 0.88
C GLY A 54 -8.31 12.41 1.69
N LEU A 55 -8.52 13.47 2.49
CA LEU A 55 -7.50 14.04 3.38
C LEU A 55 -7.07 13.04 4.47
N LEU A 56 -8.01 12.30 5.07
CA LEU A 56 -7.70 11.30 6.08
C LEU A 56 -6.89 10.13 5.49
N ALA A 57 -7.26 9.64 4.32
CA ALA A 57 -6.49 8.62 3.61
C ALA A 57 -5.10 9.13 3.20
N GLY A 58 -5.02 10.36 2.68
CA GLY A 58 -3.78 11.00 2.28
C GLY A 58 -2.85 11.31 3.46
N SER A 59 -3.37 11.64 4.65
CA SER A 59 -2.55 11.98 5.83
C SER A 59 -1.66 10.81 6.27
N TYR A 60 -2.17 9.58 6.23
CA TYR A 60 -1.40 8.37 6.47
C TYR A 60 -0.26 8.23 5.44
N ALA A 61 -0.60 8.33 4.15
CA ALA A 61 0.36 8.15 3.08
C ALA A 61 1.44 9.25 3.07
N LEU A 62 1.07 10.50 3.43
CA LEU A 62 2.02 11.59 3.60
C LEU A 62 3.02 11.31 4.72
N ALA A 63 2.51 10.94 5.89
CA ALA A 63 3.34 10.64 7.05
C ALA A 63 4.31 9.48 6.72
N GLN A 64 3.81 8.40 6.11
CA GLN A 64 4.63 7.27 5.67
C GLN A 64 5.69 7.69 4.64
N PHE A 65 5.32 8.48 3.63
CA PHE A 65 6.24 8.95 2.60
C PHE A 65 7.42 9.75 3.18
N LEU A 66 7.13 10.66 4.10
CA LEU A 66 8.14 11.53 4.70
C LEU A 66 9.09 10.76 5.64
N VAL A 67 8.57 9.76 6.36
CA VAL A 67 9.32 9.09 7.44
C VAL A 67 10.01 7.81 6.97
N THR A 68 9.53 7.14 5.91
CA THR A 68 10.12 5.88 5.42
C THR A 68 11.64 5.95 5.16
N PRO A 69 12.22 6.98 4.52
CA PRO A 69 13.66 7.07 4.34
C PRO A 69 14.43 7.18 5.67
N LEU A 70 13.85 7.88 6.64
CA LEU A 70 14.42 8.02 7.98
C LEU A 70 14.38 6.68 8.74
N ILE A 71 13.25 5.97 8.69
CA ILE A 71 13.12 4.64 9.32
C ILE A 71 14.13 3.67 8.71
N GLY A 72 14.30 3.66 7.39
CA GLY A 72 15.33 2.87 6.73
C GLY A 72 16.72 3.16 7.29
N ALA A 73 17.11 4.44 7.36
CA ALA A 73 18.40 4.86 7.90
C ALA A 73 18.58 4.55 9.39
N LEU A 74 17.50 4.71 10.19
CA LEU A 74 17.53 4.33 11.61
C LEU A 74 17.71 2.82 11.78
N SER A 75 17.09 2.01 10.91
CA SER A 75 17.25 0.56 10.96
C SER A 75 18.64 0.08 10.55
N ASP A 76 19.32 0.83 9.67
CA ASP A 76 20.72 0.58 9.32
C ASP A 76 21.69 0.97 10.45
N ARG A 77 21.30 1.92 11.30
CA ARG A 77 22.14 2.39 12.42
C ARG A 77 21.90 1.63 13.72
N TYR A 78 20.64 1.42 14.10
CA TYR A 78 20.29 0.88 15.42
C TYR A 78 19.98 -0.61 15.38
N GLY A 79 19.82 -1.18 14.19
CA GLY A 79 19.42 -2.57 13.97
C GLY A 79 17.97 -2.69 13.48
N ARG A 80 17.66 -3.81 12.85
CA ARG A 80 16.35 -4.05 12.23
C ARG A 80 15.26 -4.23 13.27
N ARG A 81 15.50 -5.13 14.25
CA ARG A 81 14.51 -5.52 15.25
C ARG A 81 14.03 -4.36 16.13
N PRO A 82 14.89 -3.50 16.73
CA PRO A 82 14.41 -2.39 17.55
C PRO A 82 13.52 -1.42 16.76
N VAL A 83 13.93 -1.10 15.53
CA VAL A 83 13.21 -0.13 14.69
C VAL A 83 11.86 -0.70 14.25
N ILE A 84 11.79 -1.96 13.82
CA ILE A 84 10.50 -2.63 13.51
C ILE A 84 9.60 -2.65 14.76
N SER A 85 10.16 -2.97 15.95
CA SER A 85 9.37 -3.00 17.18
C SER A 85 8.72 -1.65 17.50
N ILE A 86 9.47 -0.55 17.33
CA ILE A 86 8.93 0.82 17.53
C ILE A 86 7.86 1.13 16.47
N CYS A 87 8.10 0.79 15.20
CA CYS A 87 7.11 0.99 14.14
C CYS A 87 5.82 0.23 14.44
N VAL A 88 5.90 -1.07 14.74
CA VAL A 88 4.70 -1.87 15.02
C VAL A 88 3.99 -1.40 16.30
N ALA A 89 4.73 -1.00 17.34
CA ALA A 89 4.13 -0.40 18.55
C ALA A 89 3.37 0.90 18.23
N GLY A 90 3.93 1.75 17.36
CA GLY A 90 3.26 2.95 16.88
C GLY A 90 1.99 2.65 16.08
N SER A 91 1.98 1.59 15.24
CA SER A 91 0.77 1.14 14.56
C SER A 91 -0.30 0.62 15.55
N VAL A 92 0.09 -0.08 16.62
CA VAL A 92 -0.84 -0.49 17.69
C VAL A 92 -1.49 0.74 18.34
N VAL A 93 -0.69 1.77 18.65
CA VAL A 93 -1.19 3.02 19.25
C VAL A 93 -2.10 3.77 18.27
N GLY A 94 -1.70 3.92 17.00
CA GLY A 94 -2.47 4.59 15.98
C GLY A 94 -3.82 3.91 15.72
N LEU A 95 -3.81 2.59 15.45
CA LEU A 95 -5.04 1.83 15.23
C LEU A 95 -5.91 1.75 16.49
N GLY A 96 -5.29 1.61 17.68
CA GLY A 96 -6.00 1.63 18.97
C GLY A 96 -6.71 2.96 19.21
N LEU A 97 -6.03 4.09 18.97
CA LEU A 97 -6.63 5.42 19.06
C LEU A 97 -7.78 5.58 18.08
N PHE A 98 -7.61 5.10 16.83
CA PHE A 98 -8.68 5.09 15.84
C PHE A 98 -9.88 4.26 16.32
N ALA A 99 -9.65 3.03 16.83
CA ALA A 99 -10.69 2.14 17.31
C ALA A 99 -11.48 2.74 18.49
N VAL A 100 -10.78 3.32 19.46
CA VAL A 100 -11.41 4.03 20.60
C VAL A 100 -12.26 5.18 20.09
N THR A 101 -11.71 6.00 19.18
CA THR A 101 -12.42 7.18 18.64
C THR A 101 -13.73 6.80 17.96
N VAL A 102 -13.73 5.76 17.12
CA VAL A 102 -14.96 5.35 16.42
C VAL A 102 -15.95 4.58 17.30
N SER A 103 -15.53 4.14 18.47
CA SER A 103 -16.38 3.36 19.41
C SER A 103 -17.07 4.22 20.46
N LEU A 104 -16.56 5.43 20.72
CA LEU A 104 -17.11 6.31 21.75
C LEU A 104 -18.27 7.16 21.21
N PRO A 105 -19.30 7.44 22.04
CA PRO A 105 -20.32 8.41 21.71
C PRO A 105 -19.76 9.84 21.88
N TRP A 106 -19.82 10.64 20.81
CA TRP A 106 -19.34 12.01 20.80
C TRP A 106 -20.50 13.01 20.71
N PRO A 107 -20.38 14.23 21.29
CA PRO A 107 -21.36 15.29 21.08
C PRO A 107 -21.48 15.65 19.62
N SER A 108 -22.69 15.95 19.15
CA SER A 108 -23.08 16.12 17.75
C SER A 108 -22.32 17.19 16.96
N GLN A 109 -21.57 18.09 17.59
CA GLN A 109 -20.82 19.17 16.92
C GLN A 109 -19.35 19.19 17.34
N SER A 110 -18.85 18.11 17.93
CA SER A 110 -17.46 18.03 18.37
C SER A 110 -16.52 17.78 17.20
N LEU A 111 -15.52 18.64 17.02
CA LEU A 111 -14.40 18.40 16.08
C LEU A 111 -13.35 17.46 16.63
N LEU A 112 -13.40 17.17 17.94
CA LEU A 112 -12.38 16.37 18.61
C LEU A 112 -12.23 14.96 18.01
N PRO A 113 -13.30 14.17 17.74
CA PRO A 113 -13.16 12.86 17.12
C PRO A 113 -12.47 12.92 15.76
N LEU A 114 -12.76 13.92 14.95
CA LEU A 114 -12.12 14.08 13.65
C LEU A 114 -10.61 14.34 13.82
N LEU A 115 -10.23 15.23 14.72
CA LEU A 115 -8.81 15.49 15.03
C LEU A 115 -8.10 14.24 15.55
N LEU A 116 -8.75 13.43 16.39
CA LEU A 116 -8.21 12.17 16.89
C LEU A 116 -8.04 11.14 15.77
N LEU A 117 -8.97 11.07 14.81
CA LEU A 117 -8.84 10.20 13.64
C LEU A 117 -7.65 10.60 12.75
N PHE A 118 -7.45 11.90 12.51
CA PHE A 118 -6.26 12.40 11.80
C PHE A 118 -4.98 12.09 12.58
N ALA A 119 -4.95 12.34 13.88
CA ALA A 119 -3.80 12.02 14.72
C ALA A 119 -3.48 10.50 14.68
N ALA A 120 -4.50 9.65 14.78
CA ALA A 120 -4.37 8.21 14.68
C ALA A 120 -3.76 7.77 13.35
N ARG A 121 -4.24 8.33 12.22
CA ARG A 121 -3.72 8.05 10.88
C ARG A 121 -2.29 8.56 10.68
N ILE A 122 -1.94 9.73 11.25
CA ILE A 122 -0.57 10.27 11.19
C ILE A 122 0.37 9.40 12.03
N ILE A 123 -0.01 9.00 13.24
CA ILE A 123 0.80 8.11 14.10
C ILE A 123 1.05 6.78 13.39
N ASP A 124 0.01 6.16 12.83
CA ASP A 124 0.11 4.91 12.09
C ASP A 124 0.96 5.08 10.82
N GLY A 125 0.81 6.19 10.08
CA GLY A 125 1.62 6.53 8.92
C GLY A 125 3.11 6.73 9.24
N ILE A 126 3.44 7.44 10.33
CA ILE A 126 4.81 7.58 10.84
C ILE A 126 5.41 6.19 11.15
N SER A 127 4.59 5.28 11.60
CA SER A 127 4.96 3.90 11.95
C SER A 127 5.04 2.98 10.72
N GLY A 128 4.55 3.41 9.55
CA GLY A 128 4.44 2.62 8.32
C GLY A 128 5.74 2.19 7.64
N GLY A 129 6.89 2.34 8.30
CA GLY A 129 8.20 1.86 7.84
C GLY A 129 8.43 0.36 8.04
N THR A 130 7.51 -0.36 8.66
CA THR A 130 7.58 -1.80 8.95
C THR A 130 7.87 -2.61 7.70
N ALA A 131 7.14 -2.38 6.60
CA ALA A 131 7.32 -3.13 5.36
C ALA A 131 8.70 -2.93 4.72
N ALA A 132 9.24 -1.72 4.76
CA ALA A 132 10.57 -1.41 4.24
C ALA A 132 11.66 -2.11 5.06
N THR A 133 11.56 -2.04 6.40
CA THR A 133 12.54 -2.64 7.31
C THR A 133 12.44 -4.18 7.31
N ALA A 134 11.24 -4.76 7.26
CA ALA A 134 11.06 -6.21 7.14
C ALA A 134 11.57 -6.75 5.79
N SER A 135 11.46 -5.96 4.72
CA SER A 135 12.09 -6.28 3.43
C SER A 135 13.62 -6.29 3.53
N ALA A 136 14.20 -5.36 4.31
CA ALA A 136 15.63 -5.37 4.59
C ALA A 136 16.05 -6.59 5.42
N VAL A 137 15.27 -7.01 6.42
CA VAL A 137 15.50 -8.28 7.15
C VAL A 137 15.55 -9.46 6.17
N LEU A 138 14.59 -9.56 5.24
CA LEU A 138 14.60 -10.63 4.23
C LEU A 138 15.86 -10.58 3.35
N ALA A 139 16.33 -9.38 2.99
CA ALA A 139 17.57 -9.21 2.24
C ALA A 139 18.81 -9.63 3.04
N ASP A 140 18.85 -9.31 4.34
CA ASP A 140 19.96 -9.62 5.23
C ASP A 140 20.13 -11.14 5.46
N ILE A 141 19.00 -11.88 5.56
CA ILE A 141 19.02 -13.33 5.84
C ILE A 141 19.08 -14.21 4.58
N THR A 142 18.95 -13.62 3.39
CA THR A 142 18.83 -14.39 2.14
C THR A 142 20.05 -14.19 1.25
N PRO A 143 20.73 -15.31 0.84
CA PRO A 143 21.82 -15.26 -0.12
C PRO A 143 21.41 -14.59 -1.44
N PRO A 144 22.34 -13.91 -2.15
CA PRO A 144 22.02 -13.13 -3.36
C PRO A 144 21.28 -13.92 -4.45
N ASP A 145 21.59 -15.18 -4.64
CA ASP A 145 20.99 -16.10 -5.60
C ASP A 145 19.51 -16.45 -5.30
N LYS A 146 19.10 -16.34 -4.02
CA LYS A 146 17.75 -16.67 -3.54
C LYS A 146 16.89 -15.44 -3.21
N ARG A 147 17.43 -14.23 -3.30
CA ARG A 147 16.73 -12.97 -2.96
C ARG A 147 15.44 -12.77 -3.74
N ALA A 148 15.43 -13.12 -5.03
CA ALA A 148 14.22 -13.01 -5.85
C ALA A 148 13.06 -13.83 -5.26
N ARG A 149 13.33 -15.04 -4.76
CA ARG A 149 12.32 -15.88 -4.11
C ARG A 149 11.86 -15.31 -2.76
N ALA A 150 12.79 -14.79 -1.97
CA ALA A 150 12.46 -14.16 -0.68
C ALA A 150 11.60 -12.90 -0.86
N PHE A 151 11.93 -12.05 -1.85
CA PHE A 151 11.10 -10.90 -2.19
C PHE A 151 9.74 -11.28 -2.78
N GLY A 152 9.62 -12.46 -3.39
CA GLY A 152 8.33 -13.03 -3.78
C GLY A 152 7.37 -13.21 -2.59
N LEU A 153 7.89 -13.52 -1.38
CA LEU A 153 7.07 -13.61 -0.16
C LEU A 153 6.47 -12.26 0.24
N ILE A 154 7.16 -11.16 -0.04
CA ILE A 154 6.62 -9.81 0.18
C ILE A 154 5.36 -9.63 -0.69
N GLY A 155 5.46 -10.01 -1.97
CA GLY A 155 4.31 -9.98 -2.89
C GLY A 155 3.14 -10.84 -2.41
N VAL A 156 3.43 -12.03 -1.88
CA VAL A 156 2.42 -12.93 -1.30
C VAL A 156 1.75 -12.28 -0.07
N ALA A 157 2.52 -11.67 0.84
CA ALA A 157 1.97 -11.00 2.02
C ALA A 157 1.06 -9.81 1.62
N PHE A 158 1.49 -9.00 0.64
CA PHE A 158 0.67 -7.92 0.09
C PHE A 158 -0.60 -8.44 -0.58
N GLY A 159 -0.50 -9.49 -1.42
CA GLY A 159 -1.63 -10.07 -2.11
C GLY A 159 -2.67 -10.64 -1.14
N LEU A 160 -2.22 -11.43 -0.15
CA LEU A 160 -3.10 -11.96 0.88
C LEU A 160 -3.73 -10.85 1.73
N GLY A 161 -2.97 -9.82 2.10
CA GLY A 161 -3.50 -8.66 2.82
C GLY A 161 -4.60 -7.95 2.03
N PHE A 162 -4.38 -7.67 0.75
CA PHE A 162 -5.37 -7.02 -0.12
C PHE A 162 -6.61 -7.86 -0.41
N ILE A 163 -6.50 -9.19 -0.41
CA ILE A 163 -7.65 -10.08 -0.59
C ILE A 163 -8.43 -10.23 0.71
N LEU A 164 -7.74 -10.63 1.77
CA LEU A 164 -8.38 -11.01 3.03
C LEU A 164 -8.82 -9.81 3.85
N GLY A 165 -8.02 -8.73 3.88
CA GLY A 165 -8.28 -7.57 4.72
C GLY A 165 -9.64 -6.92 4.45
N PRO A 166 -9.93 -6.43 3.23
CA PRO A 166 -11.22 -5.83 2.90
C PRO A 166 -12.40 -6.78 3.11
N PHE A 167 -12.25 -8.04 2.73
CA PHE A 167 -13.30 -9.04 2.87
C PHE A 167 -13.62 -9.29 4.35
N VAL A 168 -12.61 -9.59 5.16
CA VAL A 168 -12.78 -9.80 6.61
C VAL A 168 -13.31 -8.53 7.27
N GLY A 169 -12.77 -7.36 6.92
CA GLY A 169 -13.24 -6.08 7.42
C GLY A 169 -14.72 -5.83 7.13
N GLY A 170 -15.17 -6.11 5.90
CA GLY A 170 -16.57 -5.98 5.52
C GLY A 170 -17.50 -6.91 6.28
N GLN A 171 -17.11 -8.17 6.49
CA GLN A 171 -17.91 -9.13 7.28
C GLN A 171 -18.01 -8.71 8.76
N LEU A 172 -16.90 -8.28 9.35
CA LEU A 172 -16.88 -7.79 10.73
C LEU A 172 -17.72 -6.52 10.93
N ALA A 173 -17.72 -5.63 9.92
CA ALA A 173 -18.51 -4.40 9.96
C ALA A 173 -20.04 -4.62 9.98
N ARG A 174 -20.51 -5.83 9.60
CA ARG A 174 -21.94 -6.23 9.76
C ARG A 174 -22.34 -6.33 11.24
N VAL A 175 -21.40 -6.75 12.09
CA VAL A 175 -21.66 -6.91 13.53
C VAL A 175 -21.60 -5.55 14.20
N ALA A 176 -20.50 -4.81 13.99
CA ALA A 176 -20.34 -3.43 14.43
C ALA A 176 -19.32 -2.72 13.53
N VAL A 177 -19.59 -1.48 13.16
CA VAL A 177 -18.72 -0.71 12.25
C VAL A 177 -17.32 -0.50 12.83
N SER A 178 -17.18 -0.43 14.14
CA SER A 178 -15.90 -0.30 14.87
C SER A 178 -15.12 -1.62 15.00
N LEU A 179 -15.78 -2.78 14.90
CA LEU A 179 -15.17 -4.09 15.13
C LEU A 179 -13.97 -4.38 14.22
N PRO A 180 -14.01 -4.06 12.91
CA PRO A 180 -12.84 -4.24 12.03
C PRO A 180 -11.59 -3.51 12.52
N VAL A 181 -11.73 -2.30 13.10
CA VAL A 181 -10.59 -1.52 13.60
C VAL A 181 -10.00 -2.15 14.85
N TRP A 182 -10.84 -2.67 15.75
CA TRP A 182 -10.38 -3.45 16.90
C TRP A 182 -9.63 -4.72 16.50
N VAL A 183 -10.13 -5.42 15.48
CA VAL A 183 -9.46 -6.62 14.94
C VAL A 183 -8.13 -6.24 14.28
N ALA A 184 -8.07 -5.14 13.52
CA ALA A 184 -6.83 -4.62 12.95
C ALA A 184 -5.82 -4.25 14.05
N THR A 185 -6.28 -3.60 15.15
CA THR A 185 -5.46 -3.31 16.35
C THR A 185 -4.94 -4.60 16.97
N GLY A 186 -5.77 -5.64 17.06
CA GLY A 186 -5.39 -6.96 17.54
C GLY A 186 -4.31 -7.62 16.68
N PHE A 187 -4.43 -7.55 15.34
CA PHE A 187 -3.38 -8.02 14.44
C PHE A 187 -2.08 -7.24 14.59
N ALA A 188 -2.14 -5.92 14.76
CA ALA A 188 -0.95 -5.11 15.02
C ALA A 188 -0.29 -5.46 16.37
N ALA A 189 -1.09 -5.69 17.43
CA ALA A 189 -0.60 -6.14 18.74
C ALA A 189 0.03 -7.55 18.65
N LEU A 190 -0.62 -8.48 17.93
CA LEU A 190 -0.05 -9.80 17.65
C LEU A 190 1.27 -9.69 16.90
N ASN A 191 1.34 -8.79 15.91
CA ASN A 191 2.57 -8.52 15.17
C ASN A 191 3.69 -8.02 16.09
N LEU A 192 3.37 -7.14 17.04
CA LEU A 192 4.34 -6.68 18.04
C LEU A 192 4.89 -7.86 18.85
N LEU A 193 4.03 -8.77 19.29
CA LEU A 193 4.45 -9.98 20.00
C LEU A 193 5.33 -10.89 19.14
N VAL A 194 5.00 -11.05 17.85
CA VAL A 194 5.82 -11.81 16.89
C VAL A 194 7.21 -11.17 16.75
N VAL A 195 7.29 -9.86 16.59
CA VAL A 195 8.56 -9.15 16.44
C VAL A 195 9.40 -9.23 17.71
N LEU A 196 8.78 -9.03 18.88
CA LEU A 196 9.49 -9.05 20.16
C LEU A 196 10.01 -10.45 20.54
N ASN A 197 9.28 -11.53 20.20
CA ASN A 197 9.61 -12.87 20.65
C ASN A 197 10.30 -13.73 19.57
N LEU A 198 9.95 -13.54 18.29
CA LEU A 198 10.38 -14.46 17.22
C LEU A 198 11.36 -13.81 16.23
N LEU A 199 11.38 -12.48 16.08
CA LEU A 199 12.29 -11.84 15.12
C LEU A 199 13.66 -11.61 15.77
N PRO A 200 14.74 -12.30 15.31
CA PRO A 200 16.08 -12.02 15.78
C PRO A 200 16.62 -10.72 15.16
N GLU A 201 17.65 -10.14 15.78
CA GLU A 201 18.40 -9.06 15.13
C GLU A 201 19.21 -9.63 13.96
N THR A 202 19.03 -9.05 12.79
CA THR A 202 19.67 -9.52 11.55
C THR A 202 20.79 -8.60 11.06
N HIS A 203 20.93 -7.42 11.69
CA HIS A 203 21.94 -6.42 11.33
C HIS A 203 22.93 -6.25 12.48
N PRO A 204 24.06 -7.00 12.50
CA PRO A 204 25.04 -6.99 13.60
C PRO A 204 25.70 -5.61 13.75
N GLN A 205 26.17 -5.30 14.94
CA GLN A 205 26.72 -3.98 15.28
C GLN A 205 27.87 -3.56 14.35
N GLU A 206 28.69 -4.50 13.91
CA GLU A 206 29.83 -4.28 13.01
C GLU A 206 29.43 -3.79 11.62
N SER A 207 28.21 -4.11 11.19
CA SER A 207 27.65 -3.72 9.88
C SER A 207 26.88 -2.40 9.93
N ARG A 208 26.69 -1.81 11.12
CA ARG A 208 25.88 -0.61 11.31
C ARG A 208 26.54 0.62 10.70
N LYS A 209 25.75 1.40 9.99
CA LYS A 209 26.19 2.62 9.30
C LYS A 209 25.84 3.86 10.10
N ASN A 210 26.65 4.91 9.96
CA ASN A 210 26.27 6.22 10.46
C ASN A 210 25.03 6.75 9.73
N LEU A 211 24.24 7.59 10.40
CA LEU A 211 23.11 8.24 9.75
C LEU A 211 23.60 9.03 8.53
N PRO A 212 22.91 8.88 7.38
CA PRO A 212 23.22 9.67 6.20
C PRO A 212 22.97 11.16 6.47
N ARG A 213 23.54 12.02 5.64
CA ARG A 213 23.33 13.46 5.74
C ARG A 213 21.85 13.78 5.55
N LYS A 214 21.35 14.85 6.19
CA LYS A 214 19.94 15.31 6.07
C LYS A 214 19.48 15.43 4.62
N ARG A 215 20.37 15.84 3.70
CA ARG A 215 20.08 15.95 2.26
C ARG A 215 19.72 14.59 1.63
N ASP A 216 20.37 13.52 2.08
CA ASP A 216 20.18 12.17 1.53
C ASP A 216 18.89 11.51 2.03
N LEU A 217 18.31 12.05 3.11
CA LEU A 217 17.01 11.64 3.67
C LEU A 217 15.83 12.36 3.01
N ASN A 218 16.08 13.38 2.18
CA ASN A 218 15.03 14.14 1.51
C ASN A 218 14.40 13.32 0.36
N PRO A 219 13.15 12.84 0.50
CA PRO A 219 12.51 12.03 -0.54
C PRO A 219 12.29 12.82 -1.84
N PHE A 220 12.06 14.14 -1.76
CA PHE A 220 11.83 14.98 -2.92
C PHE A 220 13.08 15.16 -3.79
N ALA A 221 14.27 15.26 -3.19
CA ALA A 221 15.52 15.36 -3.93
C ALA A 221 15.80 14.11 -4.76
N ARG A 222 15.46 12.92 -4.24
CA ARG A 222 15.57 11.66 -4.99
C ARG A 222 14.55 11.57 -6.13
N LEU A 223 13.33 12.01 -5.89
CA LEU A 223 12.27 12.02 -6.90
C LEU A 223 12.63 12.92 -8.08
N SER A 224 13.10 14.16 -7.82
CA SER A 224 13.49 15.08 -8.89
C SER A 224 14.61 14.51 -9.77
N GLN A 225 15.63 13.89 -9.18
CA GLN A 225 16.73 13.26 -9.92
C GLN A 225 16.24 12.18 -10.89
N VAL A 226 15.27 11.38 -10.48
CA VAL A 226 14.74 10.28 -11.32
C VAL A 226 13.79 10.80 -12.39
N LEU A 227 12.94 11.75 -12.07
CA LEU A 227 12.02 12.36 -13.04
C LEU A 227 12.76 13.16 -14.11
N MET A 228 13.87 13.80 -13.75
CA MET A 228 14.72 14.55 -14.70
C MET A 228 15.67 13.65 -15.51
N ASN A 229 15.74 12.36 -15.22
CA ASN A 229 16.57 11.43 -15.98
C ASN A 229 15.97 11.18 -17.39
N PRO A 230 16.67 11.53 -18.48
CA PRO A 230 16.12 11.45 -19.86
C PRO A 230 15.77 10.01 -20.28
N SER A 231 16.42 9.00 -19.69
CA SER A 231 16.22 7.60 -20.05
C SER A 231 14.96 6.99 -19.45
N VAL A 232 14.55 7.44 -18.27
CA VAL A 232 13.45 6.81 -17.50
C VAL A 232 12.41 7.79 -16.99
N GLY A 233 12.65 9.09 -17.06
CA GLY A 233 11.77 10.12 -16.48
C GLY A 233 10.33 10.01 -16.98
N ARG A 234 10.10 9.79 -18.27
CA ARG A 234 8.75 9.60 -18.84
C ARG A 234 8.05 8.36 -18.26
N LEU A 235 8.76 7.24 -18.12
CA LEU A 235 8.19 6.02 -17.53
C LEU A 235 7.89 6.20 -16.03
N CYS A 236 8.76 6.92 -15.33
CA CYS A 236 8.54 7.26 -13.92
C CYS A 236 7.38 8.24 -13.75
N GLY A 237 7.21 9.20 -14.67
CA GLY A 237 6.05 10.08 -14.73
C GLY A 237 4.75 9.30 -14.95
N ALA A 238 4.73 8.41 -15.95
CA ALA A 238 3.57 7.54 -16.19
C ALA A 238 3.26 6.64 -14.98
N PHE A 239 4.28 6.12 -14.31
CA PHE A 239 4.10 5.33 -13.08
C PHE A 239 3.50 6.16 -11.95
N PHE A 240 3.96 7.39 -11.76
CA PHE A 240 3.39 8.32 -10.77
C PHE A 240 1.93 8.64 -11.08
N LEU A 241 1.62 9.03 -12.34
CA LEU A 241 0.26 9.36 -12.77
C LEU A 241 -0.70 8.17 -12.62
N PHE A 242 -0.21 6.96 -12.94
CA PHE A 242 -0.97 5.74 -12.72
C PHE A 242 -1.34 5.55 -11.24
N PHE A 243 -0.37 5.67 -10.31
CA PHE A 243 -0.66 5.51 -8.89
C PHE A 243 -1.45 6.68 -8.30
N LEU A 244 -1.27 7.89 -8.81
CA LEU A 244 -2.09 9.05 -8.47
C LEU A 244 -3.58 8.78 -8.78
N ALA A 245 -3.86 8.38 -10.01
CA ALA A 245 -5.20 8.05 -10.48
C ALA A 245 -5.77 6.85 -9.71
N PHE A 246 -5.01 5.74 -9.62
CA PHE A 246 -5.42 4.50 -8.99
C PHE A 246 -5.77 4.69 -7.51
N ASN A 247 -4.89 5.32 -6.72
CA ASN A 247 -5.16 5.54 -5.29
C ASN A 247 -6.27 6.57 -5.08
N GLY A 248 -6.38 7.56 -5.99
CA GLY A 248 -7.44 8.57 -5.93
C GLY A 248 -8.82 7.93 -6.05
N PHE A 249 -9.13 7.29 -7.16
CA PHE A 249 -10.47 6.71 -7.34
C PHE A 249 -10.73 5.54 -6.36
N THR A 250 -9.71 4.76 -6.00
CA THR A 250 -9.87 3.64 -5.05
C THR A 250 -10.30 4.13 -3.67
N ALA A 251 -9.77 5.26 -3.20
CA ALA A 251 -10.16 5.85 -1.92
C ALA A 251 -11.63 6.27 -1.89
N ILE A 252 -12.16 6.74 -3.04
CA ILE A 252 -13.55 7.22 -3.18
C ILE A 252 -14.51 6.09 -3.58
N LEU A 253 -14.03 4.98 -4.11
CA LEU A 253 -14.82 3.90 -4.69
C LEU A 253 -15.93 3.40 -3.74
N VAL A 254 -15.57 3.14 -2.48
CA VAL A 254 -16.55 2.65 -1.48
C VAL A 254 -17.54 3.73 -1.08
N LEU A 255 -17.11 5.00 -1.00
CA LEU A 255 -18.04 6.12 -0.78
C LEU A 255 -19.04 6.24 -1.93
N TYR A 256 -18.56 6.10 -3.17
CA TYR A 256 -19.40 6.07 -4.36
C TYR A 256 -20.43 4.93 -4.30
N PHE A 257 -20.02 3.72 -3.98
CA PHE A 257 -20.93 2.57 -3.86
C PHE A 257 -21.99 2.78 -2.77
N LYS A 258 -21.57 3.32 -1.61
CA LYS A 258 -22.47 3.64 -0.51
C LYS A 258 -23.52 4.68 -0.92
N GLN A 259 -23.11 5.78 -1.55
CA GLN A 259 -24.01 6.87 -1.89
C GLN A 259 -24.87 6.58 -3.13
N ARG A 260 -24.31 5.92 -4.16
CA ARG A 260 -24.99 5.68 -5.43
C ARG A 260 -25.91 4.48 -5.39
N PHE A 261 -25.49 3.38 -4.73
CA PHE A 261 -26.18 2.11 -4.72
C PHE A 261 -26.75 1.73 -3.34
N GLY A 262 -26.46 2.51 -2.30
CA GLY A 262 -26.86 2.17 -0.93
C GLY A 262 -26.15 0.95 -0.35
N TRP A 263 -25.00 0.56 -0.91
CA TRP A 263 -24.29 -0.64 -0.47
C TRP A 263 -23.77 -0.52 0.94
N GLY A 264 -24.03 -1.55 1.75
CA GLY A 264 -23.41 -1.70 3.05
C GLY A 264 -21.92 -2.07 2.95
N PRO A 265 -21.21 -2.08 4.10
CA PRO A 265 -19.75 -2.34 4.14
C PRO A 265 -19.38 -3.69 3.54
N GLU A 266 -20.16 -4.72 3.75
CA GLU A 266 -19.94 -6.08 3.24
C GLU A 266 -19.89 -6.13 1.70
N LEU A 267 -20.92 -5.61 1.06
CA LEU A 267 -21.03 -5.67 -0.40
C LEU A 267 -20.02 -4.73 -1.07
N ALA A 268 -19.83 -3.55 -0.51
CA ALA A 268 -18.88 -2.57 -1.02
C ALA A 268 -17.43 -3.06 -0.95
N THR A 269 -17.05 -3.75 0.15
CA THR A 269 -15.70 -4.30 0.29
C THR A 269 -15.46 -5.58 -0.51
N THR A 270 -16.53 -6.30 -0.92
CA THR A 270 -16.43 -7.46 -1.81
C THR A 270 -15.83 -7.07 -3.18
N ALA A 271 -15.98 -5.82 -3.61
CA ALA A 271 -15.29 -5.32 -4.81
C ALA A 271 -13.76 -5.45 -4.71
N PHE A 272 -13.18 -5.24 -3.53
CA PHE A 272 -11.74 -5.41 -3.30
C PHE A 272 -11.31 -6.88 -3.30
N LEU A 273 -12.19 -7.79 -2.90
CA LEU A 273 -11.95 -9.24 -3.05
C LEU A 273 -11.82 -9.59 -4.55
N VAL A 274 -12.71 -9.07 -5.39
CA VAL A 274 -12.62 -9.25 -6.86
C VAL A 274 -11.29 -8.70 -7.38
N VAL A 275 -10.89 -7.48 -6.96
CA VAL A 275 -9.60 -6.88 -7.34
C VAL A 275 -8.45 -7.78 -6.92
N GLY A 276 -8.44 -8.25 -5.68
CA GLY A 276 -7.38 -9.09 -5.13
C GLY A 276 -7.25 -10.43 -5.85
N VAL A 277 -8.35 -11.12 -6.11
CA VAL A 277 -8.37 -12.41 -6.82
C VAL A 277 -7.88 -12.24 -8.25
N VAL A 278 -8.41 -11.26 -8.99
CA VAL A 278 -8.00 -10.98 -10.38
C VAL A 278 -6.51 -10.59 -10.43
N ALA A 279 -6.05 -9.69 -9.55
CA ALA A 279 -4.66 -9.29 -9.47
C ALA A 279 -3.74 -10.48 -9.19
N THR A 280 -4.13 -11.39 -8.29
CA THR A 280 -3.35 -12.59 -7.95
C THR A 280 -3.26 -13.54 -9.15
N VAL A 281 -4.34 -13.78 -9.86
CA VAL A 281 -4.35 -14.63 -11.08
C VAL A 281 -3.45 -14.02 -12.16
N VAL A 282 -3.59 -12.72 -12.39
CA VAL A 282 -2.81 -12.02 -13.43
C VAL A 282 -1.32 -11.98 -13.06
N GLN A 283 -0.98 -11.50 -11.87
CA GLN A 283 0.42 -11.30 -11.48
C GLN A 283 1.11 -12.61 -11.09
N GLY A 284 0.38 -13.57 -10.50
CA GLY A 284 0.93 -14.87 -10.08
C GLY A 284 1.05 -15.89 -11.21
N GLY A 285 0.15 -15.84 -12.20
CA GLY A 285 0.09 -16.86 -13.25
C GLY A 285 0.26 -16.36 -14.68
N LEU A 286 -0.42 -15.27 -15.05
CA LEU A 286 -0.53 -14.86 -16.45
C LEU A 286 0.56 -13.90 -16.91
N ILE A 287 1.09 -13.06 -16.03
CA ILE A 287 2.03 -11.99 -16.43
C ILE A 287 3.30 -12.52 -17.10
N GLY A 288 3.87 -13.61 -16.61
CA GLY A 288 5.09 -14.21 -17.16
C GLY A 288 4.93 -14.65 -18.62
N PRO A 289 3.98 -15.51 -18.97
CA PRO A 289 3.68 -15.90 -20.34
C PRO A 289 3.29 -14.71 -21.25
N LEU A 290 2.48 -13.79 -20.72
CA LEU A 290 2.04 -12.61 -21.48
C LEU A 290 3.20 -11.69 -21.85
N VAL A 291 4.13 -11.41 -20.90
CA VAL A 291 5.33 -10.61 -21.15
C VAL A 291 6.22 -11.25 -22.21
N LYS A 292 6.40 -12.58 -22.15
CA LYS A 292 7.18 -13.30 -23.18
C LYS A 292 6.58 -13.19 -24.57
N ARG A 293 5.24 -13.17 -24.67
CA ARG A 293 4.53 -13.15 -25.96
C ARG A 293 4.34 -11.76 -26.54
N PHE A 294 3.99 -10.79 -25.72
CA PHE A 294 3.57 -9.43 -26.16
C PHE A 294 4.56 -8.33 -25.80
N GLY A 295 5.48 -8.57 -24.87
CA GLY A 295 6.41 -7.58 -24.32
C GLY A 295 5.78 -6.64 -23.31
N GLU A 296 6.58 -6.03 -22.45
CA GLU A 296 6.13 -5.18 -21.34
C GLU A 296 5.42 -3.90 -21.84
N TRP A 297 5.88 -3.30 -22.93
CA TRP A 297 5.30 -2.06 -23.46
C TRP A 297 3.84 -2.23 -23.90
N ARG A 298 3.57 -3.26 -24.70
CA ARG A 298 2.20 -3.53 -25.18
C ARG A 298 1.27 -3.90 -24.03
N LEU A 299 1.77 -4.65 -23.07
CA LEU A 299 0.99 -5.01 -21.87
C LEU A 299 0.69 -3.80 -21.00
N THR A 300 1.62 -2.85 -20.89
CA THR A 300 1.37 -1.58 -20.19
C THR A 300 0.25 -0.79 -20.87
N LEU A 301 0.30 -0.62 -22.18
CA LEU A 301 -0.74 0.11 -22.92
C LEU A 301 -2.11 -0.58 -22.85
N LEU A 302 -2.14 -1.90 -23.03
CA LEU A 302 -3.37 -2.69 -22.89
C LEU A 302 -3.92 -2.57 -21.47
N GLY A 303 -3.06 -2.67 -20.46
CA GLY A 303 -3.45 -2.52 -19.06
C GLY A 303 -4.01 -1.14 -18.75
N LEU A 304 -3.38 -0.06 -19.24
CA LEU A 304 -3.90 1.30 -19.10
C LEU A 304 -5.27 1.45 -19.75
N GLY A 305 -5.45 0.91 -20.97
CA GLY A 305 -6.74 0.91 -21.65
C GLY A 305 -7.83 0.20 -20.84
N LEU A 306 -7.53 -0.96 -20.24
CA LEU A 306 -8.48 -1.68 -19.38
C LEU A 306 -8.81 -0.88 -18.10
N VAL A 307 -7.85 -0.19 -17.49
CA VAL A 307 -8.12 0.68 -16.33
C VAL A 307 -9.03 1.83 -16.72
N ILE A 308 -8.77 2.50 -17.86
CA ILE A 308 -9.61 3.57 -18.38
C ILE A 308 -11.04 3.07 -18.64
N ILE A 309 -11.18 1.93 -19.30
CA ILE A 309 -12.49 1.30 -19.55
C ILE A 309 -13.20 1.01 -18.23
N GLY A 310 -12.52 0.42 -17.24
CA GLY A 310 -13.08 0.16 -15.91
C GLY A 310 -13.54 1.44 -15.19
N CYS A 311 -12.72 2.51 -15.24
CA CYS A 311 -13.10 3.80 -14.68
C CYS A 311 -14.33 4.43 -15.34
N LEU A 312 -14.53 4.23 -16.63
CA LEU A 312 -15.71 4.74 -17.35
C LEU A 312 -16.94 3.84 -17.19
N LEU A 313 -16.75 2.52 -17.06
CA LEU A 313 -17.84 1.57 -16.87
C LEU A 313 -18.47 1.67 -15.48
N ILE A 314 -17.68 1.85 -14.41
CA ILE A 314 -18.22 1.91 -13.03
C ILE A 314 -19.32 2.98 -12.90
N PRO A 315 -19.14 4.25 -13.30
CA PRO A 315 -20.22 5.23 -13.21
C PRO A 315 -21.33 5.08 -14.25
N SER A 316 -21.12 4.33 -15.34
CA SER A 316 -22.14 4.09 -16.35
C SER A 316 -23.19 3.04 -15.93
N VAL A 317 -22.89 2.25 -14.89
CA VAL A 317 -23.85 1.27 -14.34
C VAL A 317 -25.00 2.01 -13.64
N GLY A 318 -26.22 1.69 -14.01
CA GLY A 318 -27.44 2.28 -13.44
C GLY A 318 -27.66 1.84 -11.98
N ALA A 319 -28.40 2.66 -11.22
CA ALA A 319 -28.72 2.35 -9.83
C ALA A 319 -29.60 1.11 -9.64
N SER A 320 -30.35 0.74 -10.68
CA SER A 320 -31.19 -0.45 -10.75
C SER A 320 -30.45 -1.71 -11.19
N ASP A 321 -29.20 -1.55 -11.65
CA ASP A 321 -28.44 -2.66 -12.19
C ASP A 321 -27.92 -3.59 -11.09
N ARG A 322 -27.70 -4.86 -11.48
CA ARG A 322 -27.25 -5.89 -10.56
C ARG A 322 -25.79 -5.65 -10.15
N ALA A 323 -25.45 -5.97 -8.91
CA ALA A 323 -24.08 -5.92 -8.40
C ALA A 323 -23.06 -6.61 -9.32
N GLY A 324 -23.47 -7.62 -10.10
CA GLY A 324 -22.65 -8.30 -11.09
C GLY A 324 -22.05 -7.38 -12.16
N ALA A 325 -22.76 -6.35 -12.61
CA ALA A 325 -22.23 -5.38 -13.58
C ALA A 325 -21.08 -4.55 -12.98
N ILE A 326 -21.23 -4.10 -11.73
CA ILE A 326 -20.16 -3.40 -10.99
C ILE A 326 -18.95 -4.32 -10.78
N PHE A 327 -19.17 -5.56 -10.35
CA PHE A 327 -18.06 -6.51 -10.14
C PHE A 327 -17.34 -6.84 -11.46
N THR A 328 -18.05 -6.88 -12.58
CA THR A 328 -17.45 -7.03 -13.91
C THR A 328 -16.58 -5.82 -14.25
N ALA A 329 -17.09 -4.59 -14.07
CA ALA A 329 -16.33 -3.37 -14.32
C ALA A 329 -15.08 -3.27 -13.44
N VAL A 330 -15.22 -3.60 -12.15
CA VAL A 330 -14.09 -3.68 -11.19
C VAL A 330 -13.11 -4.79 -11.59
N GLY A 331 -13.58 -5.93 -12.09
CA GLY A 331 -12.75 -7.01 -12.62
C GLY A 331 -11.92 -6.58 -13.83
N ILE A 332 -12.51 -5.85 -14.78
CA ILE A 332 -11.80 -5.27 -15.94
C ILE A 332 -10.71 -4.30 -15.48
N LEU A 333 -11.03 -3.43 -14.54
CA LEU A 333 -10.08 -2.51 -13.92
C LEU A 333 -8.93 -3.26 -13.23
N ALA A 334 -9.24 -4.33 -12.50
CA ALA A 334 -8.26 -5.15 -11.80
C ALA A 334 -7.33 -5.90 -12.77
N LEU A 335 -7.85 -6.40 -13.89
CA LEU A 335 -7.03 -6.95 -14.99
C LEU A 335 -6.03 -5.92 -15.48
N GLY A 336 -6.49 -4.69 -15.73
CA GLY A 336 -5.65 -3.58 -16.18
C GLY A 336 -4.54 -3.28 -15.18
N THR A 337 -4.86 -3.08 -13.90
CA THR A 337 -3.86 -2.77 -12.86
C THR A 337 -2.87 -3.91 -12.66
N GLY A 338 -3.32 -5.16 -12.77
CA GLY A 338 -2.49 -6.36 -12.70
C GLY A 338 -1.45 -6.44 -13.82
N LEU A 339 -1.73 -5.89 -14.99
CA LEU A 339 -0.80 -5.81 -16.12
C LEU A 339 0.14 -4.60 -16.03
N VAL A 340 -0.38 -3.42 -15.67
CA VAL A 340 0.39 -2.14 -15.67
C VAL A 340 1.53 -2.18 -14.64
N THR A 341 1.24 -2.52 -13.40
CA THR A 341 2.20 -2.39 -12.30
C THR A 341 3.49 -3.17 -12.52
N PRO A 342 3.48 -4.49 -12.81
CA PRO A 342 4.71 -5.25 -13.03
C PRO A 342 5.40 -4.87 -14.34
N SER A 343 4.63 -4.54 -15.39
CA SER A 343 5.19 -4.18 -16.70
C SER A 343 5.95 -2.84 -16.65
N LEU A 344 5.38 -1.80 -16.01
CA LEU A 344 6.08 -0.52 -15.83
C LEU A 344 7.33 -0.65 -14.94
N ARG A 345 7.25 -1.42 -13.85
CA ARG A 345 8.42 -1.67 -12.99
C ARG A 345 9.53 -2.38 -13.77
N SER A 346 9.20 -3.36 -14.61
CA SER A 346 10.15 -4.06 -15.47
C SER A 346 10.79 -3.13 -16.50
N LEU A 347 9.98 -2.29 -17.17
CA LEU A 347 10.48 -1.34 -18.17
C LEU A 347 11.48 -0.34 -17.56
N VAL A 348 11.21 0.23 -16.39
CA VAL A 348 12.11 1.16 -15.70
C VAL A 348 13.40 0.44 -15.26
N SER A 349 13.26 -0.75 -14.65
CA SER A 349 14.40 -1.53 -14.17
C SER A 349 15.36 -1.91 -15.32
N ARG A 350 14.82 -2.31 -16.47
CA ARG A 350 15.63 -2.68 -17.65
C ARG A 350 16.41 -1.52 -18.24
N ARG A 351 15.86 -0.30 -18.23
CA ARG A 351 16.53 0.88 -18.79
C ARG A 351 17.66 1.42 -17.92
N LEU A 352 17.65 1.19 -16.63
CA LEU A 352 18.70 1.66 -15.71
C LEU A 352 19.86 0.67 -15.53
N GLY A 353 19.76 -0.55 -16.08
CA GLY A 353 20.81 -1.55 -16.01
C GLY A 353 20.99 -2.11 -14.57
N ARG A 354 21.98 -3.02 -14.42
CA ARG A 354 22.18 -3.76 -13.15
C ARG A 354 22.63 -2.87 -12.00
N GLU A 355 23.47 -1.87 -12.25
CA GLU A 355 24.02 -0.99 -11.19
C GLU A 355 22.98 0.00 -10.63
N GLY A 356 21.95 0.36 -11.41
CA GLY A 356 20.90 1.31 -11.04
C GLY A 356 19.62 0.70 -10.48
N GLN A 357 19.48 -0.64 -10.46
CA GLN A 357 18.20 -1.30 -10.12
C GLN A 357 17.68 -0.98 -8.71
N GLY A 358 18.54 -0.97 -7.71
CA GLY A 358 18.13 -0.67 -6.32
C GLY A 358 17.62 0.78 -6.19
N SER A 359 18.33 1.73 -6.80
CA SER A 359 17.92 3.14 -6.82
C SER A 359 16.61 3.33 -7.60
N ALA A 360 16.45 2.62 -8.72
CA ALA A 360 15.24 2.64 -9.54
C ALA A 360 14.00 2.16 -8.76
N LEU A 361 14.10 1.00 -8.13
CA LEU A 361 12.99 0.42 -7.36
C LEU A 361 12.63 1.30 -6.16
N GLY A 362 13.62 1.86 -5.46
CA GLY A 362 13.37 2.82 -4.39
C GLY A 362 12.68 4.09 -4.87
N SER A 363 13.05 4.59 -6.05
CA SER A 363 12.42 5.78 -6.64
C SER A 363 10.99 5.52 -7.10
N LEU A 364 10.72 4.35 -7.70
CA LEU A 364 9.36 3.94 -8.04
C LEU A 364 8.49 3.79 -6.78
N GLN A 365 9.04 3.25 -5.70
CA GLN A 365 8.32 3.17 -4.44
C GLN A 365 7.98 4.56 -3.87
N ALA A 366 8.92 5.52 -3.95
CA ALA A 366 8.68 6.90 -3.53
C ALA A 366 7.62 7.60 -4.40
N LEU A 367 7.64 7.39 -5.72
CA LEU A 367 6.60 7.88 -6.64
C LEU A 367 5.23 7.27 -6.36
N GLN A 368 5.18 5.97 -6.06
CA GLN A 368 3.96 5.31 -5.63
C GLN A 368 3.40 5.93 -4.34
N SER A 369 4.25 6.15 -3.34
CA SER A 369 3.85 6.76 -2.07
C SER A 369 3.36 8.20 -2.26
N LEU A 370 4.01 8.97 -3.15
CA LEU A 370 3.56 10.31 -3.50
C LEU A 370 2.18 10.29 -4.18
N GLY A 371 1.94 9.33 -5.09
CA GLY A 371 0.63 9.11 -5.71
C GLY A 371 -0.44 8.71 -4.67
N SER A 372 -0.06 7.88 -3.69
CA SER A 372 -0.96 7.51 -2.57
C SER A 372 -1.28 8.67 -1.64
N PHE A 373 -0.36 9.64 -1.51
CA PHE A 373 -0.61 10.87 -0.74
C PHE A 373 -1.52 11.85 -1.48
N LEU A 374 -1.22 12.15 -2.75
CA LEU A 374 -1.92 13.18 -3.51
C LEU A 374 -3.25 12.70 -4.11
N GLY A 375 -3.33 11.43 -4.50
CA GLY A 375 -4.50 10.86 -5.18
C GLY A 375 -5.80 10.99 -4.39
N PRO A 376 -5.88 10.46 -3.16
CA PRO A 376 -7.11 10.49 -2.36
C PRO A 376 -7.65 11.90 -2.08
N PRO A 377 -6.84 12.91 -1.66
CA PRO A 377 -7.33 14.27 -1.50
C PRO A 377 -7.89 14.87 -2.80
N LEU A 378 -7.14 14.74 -3.91
CA LEU A 378 -7.58 15.25 -5.20
C LEU A 378 -8.90 14.62 -5.66
N ALA A 379 -9.04 13.31 -5.49
CA ALA A 379 -10.27 12.60 -5.79
C ALA A 379 -11.42 13.02 -4.87
N GLY A 380 -11.17 13.20 -3.57
CA GLY A 380 -12.17 13.67 -2.62
C GLY A 380 -12.67 15.09 -2.93
N PHE A 381 -11.75 16.01 -3.22
CA PHE A 381 -12.11 17.36 -3.64
C PHE A 381 -12.89 17.36 -4.97
N SER A 382 -12.48 16.57 -5.96
CA SER A 382 -13.21 16.48 -7.22
C SER A 382 -14.61 15.89 -7.02
N TYR A 383 -14.73 14.89 -6.17
CA TYR A 383 -16.00 14.26 -5.82
C TYR A 383 -17.03 15.25 -5.28
N ASP A 384 -16.61 16.08 -4.30
CA ASP A 384 -17.50 17.04 -3.64
C ASP A 384 -17.78 18.29 -4.50
N LEU A 385 -16.82 18.74 -5.32
CA LEU A 385 -16.95 19.96 -6.12
C LEU A 385 -17.59 19.71 -7.49
N LEU A 386 -17.23 18.60 -8.15
CA LEU A 386 -17.61 18.31 -9.54
C LEU A 386 -18.59 17.14 -9.64
N GLY A 387 -18.93 16.50 -8.51
CA GLY A 387 -19.88 15.41 -8.42
C GLY A 387 -19.26 14.00 -8.42
N PRO A 388 -20.09 12.98 -8.11
CA PRO A 388 -19.63 11.62 -7.79
C PRO A 388 -18.88 10.89 -8.91
N VAL A 389 -19.09 11.27 -10.17
CA VAL A 389 -18.46 10.65 -11.35
C VAL A 389 -17.09 11.24 -11.63
N SER A 390 -16.82 12.47 -11.15
CA SER A 390 -15.61 13.23 -11.51
C SER A 390 -14.29 12.54 -11.15
N PRO A 391 -14.11 11.81 -10.04
CA PRO A 391 -12.84 11.11 -9.75
C PRO A 391 -12.52 10.03 -10.78
N PHE A 392 -13.53 9.34 -11.28
CA PHE A 392 -13.37 8.30 -12.31
C PHE A 392 -13.02 8.91 -13.67
N ALA A 393 -13.70 10.00 -14.05
CA ALA A 393 -13.41 10.74 -15.28
C ALA A 393 -12.01 11.36 -15.24
N ALA A 394 -11.62 11.99 -14.11
CA ALA A 394 -10.30 12.54 -13.91
C ALA A 394 -9.21 11.46 -13.98
N ALA A 395 -9.44 10.29 -13.33
CA ALA A 395 -8.51 9.17 -13.41
C ALA A 395 -8.37 8.68 -14.86
N ALA A 396 -9.46 8.50 -15.60
CA ALA A 396 -9.42 8.11 -17.00
C ALA A 396 -8.64 9.12 -17.86
N THR A 397 -8.88 10.43 -17.67
CA THR A 397 -8.18 11.49 -18.41
C THR A 397 -6.68 11.50 -18.13
N VAL A 398 -6.28 11.41 -16.85
CA VAL A 398 -4.86 11.38 -16.45
C VAL A 398 -4.13 10.17 -17.03
N LEU A 399 -4.82 9.05 -17.25
CA LEU A 399 -4.22 7.82 -17.79
C LEU A 399 -4.11 7.82 -19.32
N VAL A 400 -4.72 8.76 -20.02
CA VAL A 400 -4.55 8.96 -21.49
C VAL A 400 -3.26 9.74 -21.80
N ILE A 401 -2.80 10.57 -20.87
CA ILE A 401 -1.56 11.39 -20.98
C ILE A 401 -0.32 10.51 -20.82
#